data_82e12c32cfa76ed1f5dcddfd2be7a4c8
#
_entry.id   82e12c32cfa76ed1f5dcddfd2be7a4c8
#
_cell.length_a   1.000
_cell.length_b   1.000
_cell.length_c   1.000
_cell.angle_alpha   90.00
_cell.angle_beta   90.00
_cell.angle_gamma   90.00
#
_symmetry.space_group_name_H-M   'P 1'
#
loop_
_entity.id
_entity.type
_entity.pdbx_description
1 polymer ?
#
loop_
_entity_poly.entity_id
_entity_poly.type
_entity_poly.pdbx_seq_one_letter_code
_entity_poly.pdbx_strand_id
1 'polypeptide(L)'
;NQPLWQYDGQFETTEQFEPYKAYYFDNKNNLSYLRIPYSFIESIYTSTNENEICGLNIYLYSDNKEIEGKIIVGINDNGNDPELKNFRKPSQIFIGTDLFLIKKEESSNHYGTLFKNISDDIVKWDFIVKTNTKNNKTLLFTNIFKINNKYAVYLKNNDNNSLVDIRKDSTYSFRPFKENNSFSIIICTPEKLKTLQNSISLPEKYELLQNYPNPFNPSTNIPIRIPNQSRISL
;
A
#
# COMPACT_ATOMS: atom_id res chain seq x y z
N ASN A 1 16.87 -8.07 28.83
CA ASN A 1 15.99 -8.74 27.87
C ASN A 1 14.91 -7.74 27.45
N GLN A 2 14.68 -7.60 26.14
CA GLN A 2 13.54 -6.87 25.61
C GLN A 2 12.42 -7.86 25.32
N PRO A 3 11.18 -7.56 25.71
CA PRO A 3 10.08 -8.48 25.49
C PRO A 3 9.72 -8.56 24.01
N LEU A 4 9.27 -9.73 23.59
CA LEU A 4 8.51 -9.89 22.37
C LEU A 4 7.05 -9.55 22.67
N TRP A 5 6.38 -8.97 21.69
CA TRP A 5 4.97 -8.65 21.77
C TRP A 5 4.20 -9.52 20.78
N GLN A 6 3.19 -10.21 21.25
CA GLN A 6 2.22 -10.96 20.45
C GLN A 6 0.94 -10.13 20.35
N TYR A 7 0.26 -10.20 19.22
CA TYR A 7 -1.04 -9.58 19.04
C TYR A 7 -2.11 -10.64 18.80
N ASP A 8 -3.09 -10.67 19.71
CA ASP A 8 -4.29 -11.52 19.61
C ASP A 8 -5.53 -10.70 20.01
N GLY A 9 -5.76 -9.61 19.25
CA GLY A 9 -6.76 -8.59 19.59
C GLY A 9 -6.27 -7.55 20.57
N GLN A 10 -5.28 -7.88 21.40
CA GLN A 10 -4.54 -7.00 22.31
C GLN A 10 -3.05 -7.35 22.24
N PHE A 11 -2.19 -6.40 22.63
CA PHE A 11 -0.76 -6.66 22.70
C PHE A 11 -0.42 -7.27 24.05
N GLU A 12 0.20 -8.42 24.02
CA GLU A 12 0.71 -9.11 25.19
C GLU A 12 2.20 -9.44 25.04
N THR A 13 2.95 -9.38 26.12
CA THR A 13 4.36 -9.78 26.12
C THR A 13 4.46 -11.30 26.19
N THR A 14 5.40 -11.85 25.42
CA THR A 14 5.71 -13.28 25.45
C THR A 14 7.21 -13.52 25.40
N GLU A 15 7.66 -14.64 25.95
CA GLU A 15 9.03 -15.10 25.84
C GLU A 15 9.16 -16.33 24.92
N GLN A 16 8.04 -16.81 24.39
CA GLN A 16 7.99 -18.01 23.55
C GLN A 16 7.46 -17.69 22.17
N PHE A 17 8.03 -18.34 21.16
CA PHE A 17 7.53 -18.32 19.79
C PHE A 17 6.61 -19.52 19.57
N GLU A 18 5.41 -19.27 19.09
CA GLU A 18 4.49 -20.29 18.61
C GLU A 18 4.43 -20.27 17.08
N PRO A 19 4.34 -21.43 16.44
CA PRO A 19 4.17 -21.49 14.99
C PRO A 19 2.93 -20.71 14.53
N TYR A 20 3.04 -20.09 13.36
CA TYR A 20 1.96 -19.35 12.68
C TYR A 20 1.45 -18.09 13.41
N LYS A 21 2.16 -17.61 14.43
CA LYS A 21 1.88 -16.33 15.08
C LYS A 21 2.86 -15.24 14.66
N ALA A 22 2.41 -14.00 14.63
CA ALA A 22 3.23 -12.84 14.36
C ALA A 22 3.69 -12.21 15.69
N TYR A 23 4.94 -11.76 15.70
CA TYR A 23 5.55 -11.15 16.88
C TYR A 23 6.17 -9.81 16.52
N TYR A 24 6.18 -8.90 17.49
CA TYR A 24 6.79 -7.59 17.40
C TYR A 24 8.00 -7.53 18.33
N PHE A 25 9.03 -6.91 17.85
CA PHE A 25 10.23 -6.63 18.60
C PHE A 25 10.57 -5.14 18.49
N ASP A 26 10.60 -4.44 19.63
CA ASP A 26 11.02 -3.05 19.69
C ASP A 26 12.55 -2.98 19.84
N ASN A 27 13.26 -2.65 18.79
CA ASN A 27 14.73 -2.58 18.79
C ASN A 27 15.28 -1.30 19.46
N LYS A 28 14.89 -1.05 20.70
CA LYS A 28 15.36 0.14 21.48
C LYS A 28 16.88 0.21 21.64
N ASN A 29 17.54 -0.93 21.60
CA ASN A 29 19.00 -1.02 21.81
C ASN A 29 19.78 -0.96 20.47
N ASN A 30 19.12 -0.67 19.39
CA ASN A 30 19.71 -0.55 18.05
C ASN A 30 20.59 -1.76 17.66
N LEU A 31 20.06 -2.97 17.92
CA LEU A 31 20.74 -4.22 17.62
C LEU A 31 20.89 -4.38 16.12
N SER A 32 22.07 -4.78 15.67
CA SER A 32 22.36 -5.00 14.25
C SER A 32 21.64 -6.23 13.69
N TYR A 33 21.27 -7.17 14.55
CA TYR A 33 20.54 -8.39 14.18
C TYR A 33 19.78 -8.96 15.37
N LEU A 34 18.66 -9.61 15.09
CA LEU A 34 17.92 -10.43 16.03
C LEU A 34 18.11 -11.90 15.64
N ARG A 35 18.69 -12.71 16.53
CA ARG A 35 18.81 -14.14 16.31
C ARG A 35 17.57 -14.84 16.87
N ILE A 36 16.73 -15.36 15.99
CA ILE A 36 15.60 -16.21 16.35
C ILE A 36 16.06 -17.66 16.20
N PRO A 37 16.10 -18.45 17.30
CA PRO A 37 16.41 -19.87 17.18
C PRO A 37 15.29 -20.56 16.39
N TYR A 38 15.64 -21.02 15.19
CA TYR A 38 14.73 -21.70 14.31
C TYR A 38 15.06 -23.19 14.30
N SER A 39 14.15 -24.04 14.75
CA SER A 39 14.26 -25.47 14.52
C SER A 39 13.89 -25.76 13.08
N PHE A 40 14.88 -26.11 12.26
CA PHE A 40 14.66 -26.62 10.92
C PHE A 40 13.89 -27.94 11.04
N ILE A 41 12.57 -27.88 10.98
CA ILE A 41 11.80 -29.00 10.46
C ILE A 41 11.87 -28.83 8.96
N GLU A 42 12.61 -29.68 8.25
CA GLU A 42 12.44 -29.87 6.83
C GLU A 42 10.99 -30.35 6.59
N SER A 43 10.05 -29.46 6.66
CA SER A 43 8.79 -29.65 5.99
C SER A 43 9.12 -29.49 4.51
N ILE A 44 9.29 -30.62 3.84
CA ILE A 44 9.23 -30.74 2.41
C ILE A 44 7.84 -30.24 2.01
N TYR A 45 7.69 -28.92 1.88
CA TYR A 45 6.65 -28.34 1.08
C TYR A 45 7.05 -28.61 -0.39
N THR A 46 6.85 -29.85 -0.83
CA THR A 46 6.58 -30.11 -2.23
C THR A 46 5.26 -29.39 -2.50
N SER A 47 5.33 -28.11 -2.83
CA SER A 47 4.25 -27.39 -3.43
C SER A 47 4.04 -27.90 -4.85
N THR A 48 3.46 -29.09 -4.95
CA THR A 48 2.85 -29.58 -6.17
C THR A 48 1.48 -28.92 -6.26
N ASN A 49 1.44 -27.68 -6.62
CA ASN A 49 0.38 -26.97 -7.34
C ASN A 49 0.77 -25.50 -7.36
N GLU A 50 1.49 -25.13 -8.42
CA GLU A 50 1.75 -23.72 -8.79
C GLU A 50 0.46 -23.06 -9.30
N ASN A 51 -0.57 -23.05 -8.50
CA ASN A 51 -1.58 -22.00 -8.62
C ASN A 51 -1.02 -20.77 -7.90
N GLU A 52 -0.01 -20.18 -8.54
CA GLU A 52 0.62 -18.95 -8.03
C GLU A 52 -0.45 -17.88 -7.91
N ILE A 53 -0.78 -17.57 -6.67
CA ILE A 53 -1.61 -16.44 -6.33
C ILE A 53 -0.95 -15.20 -6.93
N CYS A 54 -1.62 -14.62 -7.90
CA CYS A 54 -1.14 -13.45 -8.59
C CYS A 54 -1.14 -12.25 -7.65
N GLY A 55 -0.03 -12.03 -6.93
CA GLY A 55 0.13 -10.98 -5.94
C GLY A 55 1.09 -9.89 -6.39
N LEU A 56 0.66 -8.64 -6.27
CA LEU A 56 1.46 -7.44 -6.42
C LEU A 56 2.03 -7.06 -5.05
N ASN A 57 3.35 -6.96 -4.93
CA ASN A 57 3.98 -6.44 -3.73
C ASN A 57 4.16 -4.92 -3.85
N ILE A 58 3.88 -4.22 -2.78
CA ILE A 58 4.06 -2.77 -2.66
C ILE A 58 4.97 -2.52 -1.47
N TYR A 59 6.14 -1.95 -1.73
CA TYR A 59 7.10 -1.56 -0.71
C TYR A 59 7.08 -0.05 -0.54
N LEU A 60 7.21 0.41 0.68
CA LEU A 60 7.42 1.81 1.01
C LEU A 60 8.89 2.03 1.41
N TYR A 61 9.55 2.96 0.74
CA TYR A 61 10.92 3.36 1.02
C TYR A 61 10.98 4.78 1.57
N SER A 62 11.92 4.99 2.51
CA SER A 62 12.35 6.31 2.94
C SER A 62 13.27 6.97 1.90
N ASP A 63 13.60 8.25 2.09
CA ASP A 63 14.63 8.95 1.31
C ASP A 63 16.00 8.24 1.38
N ASN A 64 16.31 7.61 2.50
CA ASN A 64 17.55 6.85 2.71
C ASN A 64 17.51 5.45 2.08
N LYS A 65 16.49 5.15 1.29
CA LYS A 65 16.27 3.83 0.65
C LYS A 65 16.08 2.67 1.64
N GLU A 66 15.66 2.95 2.85
CA GLU A 66 15.27 1.93 3.82
C GLU A 66 13.81 1.54 3.62
N ILE A 67 13.52 0.24 3.77
CA ILE A 67 12.15 -0.27 3.70
C ILE A 67 11.41 0.07 5.00
N GLU A 68 10.38 0.90 4.89
CA GLU A 68 9.52 1.29 6.02
C GLU A 68 8.22 0.47 6.08
N GLY A 69 7.87 -0.24 5.01
CA GLY A 69 6.66 -1.05 4.98
C GLY A 69 6.52 -1.90 3.74
N LYS A 70 5.68 -2.93 3.85
CA LYS A 70 5.29 -3.81 2.76
C LYS A 70 3.83 -4.21 2.90
N ILE A 71 3.10 -4.21 1.78
CA ILE A 71 1.76 -4.79 1.66
C ILE A 71 1.68 -5.62 0.39
N ILE A 72 0.71 -6.54 0.34
CA ILE A 72 0.48 -7.41 -0.81
C ILE A 72 -1.00 -7.35 -1.19
N VAL A 73 -1.27 -7.14 -2.46
CA VAL A 73 -2.61 -7.25 -3.03
C VAL A 73 -2.65 -8.33 -4.10
N GLY A 74 -3.72 -9.07 -4.19
CA GLY A 74 -3.81 -10.15 -5.16
C GLY A 74 -5.22 -10.38 -5.67
N ILE A 75 -5.28 -10.92 -6.90
CA ILE A 75 -6.50 -11.42 -7.51
C ILE A 75 -6.59 -12.91 -7.22
N ASN A 76 -7.77 -13.36 -6.83
CA ASN A 76 -8.05 -14.76 -6.64
C ASN A 76 -8.86 -15.28 -7.84
N ASP A 77 -8.17 -15.96 -8.76
CA ASP A 77 -8.79 -16.48 -9.99
C ASP A 77 -9.35 -17.92 -9.80
N ASN A 78 -9.11 -18.57 -8.68
CA ASN A 78 -9.32 -20.01 -8.52
C ASN A 78 -10.60 -20.42 -7.78
N GLY A 79 -11.54 -19.50 -7.55
CA GLY A 79 -12.83 -19.80 -6.90
C GLY A 79 -12.73 -20.16 -5.41
N ASN A 80 -11.54 -20.21 -4.83
CA ASN A 80 -11.35 -20.39 -3.40
C ASN A 80 -11.71 -19.09 -2.67
N ASP A 81 -12.09 -19.20 -1.40
CA ASP A 81 -12.38 -18.03 -0.59
C ASP A 81 -11.13 -17.13 -0.47
N PRO A 82 -11.17 -15.90 -1.00
CA PRO A 82 -10.03 -14.99 -0.89
C PRO A 82 -9.71 -14.61 0.55
N GLU A 83 -10.64 -14.76 1.47
CA GLU A 83 -10.49 -14.40 2.88
C GLU A 83 -9.44 -15.25 3.60
N LEU A 84 -9.22 -16.48 3.16
CA LEU A 84 -8.17 -17.37 3.71
C LEU A 84 -6.75 -16.82 3.49
N LYS A 85 -6.59 -15.82 2.62
CA LYS A 85 -5.31 -15.19 2.27
C LYS A 85 -5.19 -13.74 2.74
N ASN A 86 -6.19 -13.27 3.47
CA ASN A 86 -6.22 -11.93 4.02
C ASN A 86 -5.57 -11.95 5.40
N PHE A 87 -4.41 -11.31 5.53
CA PHE A 87 -3.71 -11.22 6.82
C PHE A 87 -3.87 -9.82 7.39
N ARG A 88 -4.46 -9.76 8.59
CA ARG A 88 -4.52 -8.53 9.36
C ARG A 88 -3.10 -8.11 9.76
N LYS A 89 -2.89 -6.81 9.71
CA LYS A 89 -1.68 -6.18 10.24
C LYS A 89 -2.05 -5.55 11.58
N PRO A 90 -1.35 -5.90 12.67
CA PRO A 90 -1.58 -5.23 13.94
C PRO A 90 -1.32 -3.73 13.82
N SER A 91 -2.07 -2.94 14.57
CA SER A 91 -1.82 -1.50 14.68
C SER A 91 -0.41 -1.26 15.17
N GLN A 92 0.30 -0.29 14.59
CA GLN A 92 1.62 0.07 15.10
C GLN A 92 1.51 0.61 16.52
N ILE A 93 2.28 0.00 17.43
CA ILE A 93 2.44 0.49 18.81
C ILE A 93 3.48 1.61 18.87
N PHE A 94 4.39 1.68 17.88
CA PHE A 94 5.51 2.61 17.88
C PHE A 94 5.23 3.80 16.97
N ILE A 95 5.76 4.96 17.35
CA ILE A 95 5.72 6.17 16.53
C ILE A 95 6.61 5.94 15.30
N GLY A 96 6.05 6.04 14.12
CA GLY A 96 6.81 5.83 12.89
C GLY A 96 5.93 5.89 11.64
N THR A 97 6.52 5.47 10.54
CA THR A 97 5.83 5.31 9.26
C THR A 97 5.17 3.94 9.21
N ASP A 98 3.92 3.88 8.72
CA ASP A 98 3.17 2.64 8.53
C ASP A 98 2.53 2.59 7.14
N LEU A 99 2.44 1.38 6.58
CA LEU A 99 1.80 1.08 5.30
C LEU A 99 0.81 -0.06 5.50
N PHE A 100 -0.47 0.18 5.24
CA PHE A 100 -1.52 -0.82 5.45
C PHE A 100 -2.68 -0.68 4.48
N LEU A 101 -3.33 -1.81 4.19
CA LEU A 101 -4.56 -1.89 3.41
C LEU A 101 -5.78 -1.70 4.32
N ILE A 102 -6.86 -1.18 3.75
CA ILE A 102 -8.15 -0.98 4.43
C ILE A 102 -9.28 -1.66 3.66
N LYS A 103 -10.23 -2.25 4.38
CA LYS A 103 -11.55 -2.64 3.87
C LYS A 103 -12.56 -1.58 4.26
N LYS A 104 -13.45 -1.19 3.35
CA LYS A 104 -14.47 -0.16 3.63
C LYS A 104 -15.43 -0.56 4.77
N GLU A 105 -15.77 -1.84 4.80
CA GLU A 105 -16.68 -2.43 5.78
C GLU A 105 -16.05 -2.55 7.17
N GLU A 106 -14.71 -2.56 7.23
CA GLU A 106 -13.94 -2.79 8.44
C GLU A 106 -12.85 -1.72 8.58
N SER A 107 -13.24 -0.45 8.59
CA SER A 107 -12.31 0.69 8.57
C SER A 107 -11.33 0.77 9.75
N SER A 108 -11.63 0.07 10.85
CA SER A 108 -10.74 -0.03 12.01
C SER A 108 -9.65 -1.09 11.86
N ASN A 109 -9.79 -2.02 10.90
CA ASN A 109 -8.84 -3.11 10.71
C ASN A 109 -7.81 -2.76 9.64
N HIS A 110 -6.55 -2.93 9.97
CA HIS A 110 -5.43 -2.81 9.05
C HIS A 110 -5.06 -4.19 8.50
N TYR A 111 -4.71 -4.24 7.21
CA TYR A 111 -4.30 -5.46 6.55
C TYR A 111 -2.91 -5.31 5.93
N GLY A 112 -2.08 -6.34 6.07
CA GLY A 112 -0.79 -6.46 5.36
C GLY A 112 -0.96 -7.14 4.00
N THR A 113 -1.96 -8.00 3.90
CA THR A 113 -2.26 -8.75 2.68
C THR A 113 -3.76 -8.78 2.45
N LEU A 114 -4.20 -8.51 1.22
CA LEU A 114 -5.62 -8.50 0.87
C LEU A 114 -5.84 -9.04 -0.55
N PHE A 115 -6.56 -10.14 -0.64
CA PHE A 115 -6.95 -10.76 -1.90
C PHE A 115 -8.45 -10.52 -2.17
N LYS A 116 -8.78 -10.34 -3.44
CA LYS A 116 -10.16 -10.14 -3.90
C LYS A 116 -10.41 -10.91 -5.19
N ASN A 117 -11.65 -11.30 -5.39
CA ASN A 117 -12.11 -11.75 -6.70
C ASN A 117 -12.28 -10.54 -7.62
N ILE A 118 -12.02 -10.72 -8.91
CA ILE A 118 -12.37 -9.71 -9.90
C ILE A 118 -13.87 -9.76 -10.16
N SER A 119 -14.54 -8.62 -10.04
CA SER A 119 -15.94 -8.45 -10.37
C SER A 119 -16.10 -7.25 -11.32
N ASP A 120 -17.03 -7.32 -12.27
CA ASP A 120 -17.33 -6.23 -13.20
C ASP A 120 -16.10 -5.66 -13.93
N ASP A 121 -15.13 -6.52 -14.26
CA ASP A 121 -13.89 -6.16 -14.95
C ASP A 121 -12.99 -5.16 -14.21
N ILE A 122 -13.21 -4.99 -12.92
CA ILE A 122 -12.42 -4.10 -12.08
C ILE A 122 -12.28 -4.65 -10.65
N VAL A 123 -11.13 -4.43 -10.07
CA VAL A 123 -10.91 -4.63 -8.64
C VAL A 123 -10.06 -3.50 -8.08
N LYS A 124 -10.35 -3.08 -6.86
CA LYS A 124 -9.71 -1.96 -6.20
C LYS A 124 -9.32 -2.32 -4.76
N TRP A 125 -8.11 -1.93 -4.37
CA TRP A 125 -7.62 -1.97 -3.00
C TRP A 125 -7.23 -0.57 -2.57
N ASP A 126 -7.77 -0.14 -1.43
CA ASP A 126 -7.42 1.13 -0.81
C ASP A 126 -6.35 0.87 0.26
N PHE A 127 -5.34 1.74 0.32
CA PHE A 127 -4.28 1.66 1.31
C PHE A 127 -3.84 3.04 1.78
N ILE A 128 -3.23 3.07 2.96
CA ILE A 128 -2.77 4.28 3.61
C ILE A 128 -1.26 4.19 3.85
N VAL A 129 -0.57 5.27 3.57
CA VAL A 129 0.75 5.56 4.10
C VAL A 129 0.56 6.53 5.25
N LYS A 130 0.69 6.03 6.48
CA LYS A 130 0.67 6.84 7.70
C LYS A 130 2.10 7.26 8.02
N THR A 131 2.36 8.55 8.17
CA THR A 131 3.68 9.06 8.53
C THR A 131 3.59 10.45 9.11
N ASN A 132 4.43 10.75 10.08
CA ASN A 132 4.57 12.08 10.69
C ASN A 132 5.73 12.88 10.10
N THR A 133 6.50 12.30 9.16
CA THR A 133 7.61 12.97 8.50
C THR A 133 7.18 13.60 7.19
N LYS A 134 7.84 14.71 6.83
CA LYS A 134 7.64 15.38 5.53
C LYS A 134 8.71 15.01 4.49
N ASN A 135 9.53 14.02 4.79
CA ASN A 135 10.55 13.53 3.86
C ASN A 135 9.89 12.77 2.71
N ASN A 136 10.52 12.81 1.54
CA ASN A 136 10.01 12.08 0.39
C ASN A 136 9.89 10.59 0.71
N LYS A 137 8.89 9.98 0.13
CA LYS A 137 8.63 8.54 0.21
C LYS A 137 8.52 7.98 -1.21
N THR A 138 8.94 6.75 -1.38
CA THR A 138 8.83 6.07 -2.67
C THR A 138 8.10 4.73 -2.50
N LEU A 139 7.04 4.56 -3.26
CA LEU A 139 6.37 3.27 -3.43
C LEU A 139 7.07 2.52 -4.58
N LEU A 140 7.48 1.27 -4.33
CA LEU A 140 8.01 0.35 -5.33
C LEU A 140 7.03 -0.80 -5.52
N PHE A 141 6.67 -1.07 -6.76
CA PHE A 141 5.76 -2.13 -7.17
C PHE A 141 6.54 -3.28 -7.81
N THR A 142 6.42 -4.48 -7.26
CA THR A 142 7.07 -5.68 -7.80
C THR A 142 6.06 -6.79 -8.06
N ASN A 143 6.45 -7.79 -8.87
CA ASN A 143 5.59 -8.87 -9.33
C ASN A 143 4.41 -8.42 -10.23
N ILE A 144 4.50 -7.26 -10.85
CA ILE A 144 3.48 -6.72 -11.76
C ILE A 144 3.28 -7.68 -12.95
N PHE A 145 4.35 -8.35 -13.38
CA PHE A 145 4.32 -9.31 -14.48
C PHE A 145 3.47 -10.57 -14.20
N LYS A 146 3.21 -10.87 -12.92
CA LYS A 146 2.32 -11.97 -12.51
C LYS A 146 0.84 -11.65 -12.77
N ILE A 147 0.48 -10.39 -12.92
CA ILE A 147 -0.87 -9.97 -13.28
C ILE A 147 -1.04 -10.13 -14.80
N ASN A 148 -2.06 -10.89 -15.22
CA ASN A 148 -2.34 -11.12 -16.63
C ASN A 148 -2.37 -9.81 -17.43
N ASN A 149 -1.70 -9.82 -18.61
CA ASN A 149 -1.55 -8.63 -19.46
C ASN A 149 -2.87 -8.09 -20.04
N LYS A 150 -3.96 -8.87 -19.98
CA LYS A 150 -5.29 -8.38 -20.34
C LYS A 150 -5.80 -7.27 -19.43
N TYR A 151 -5.23 -7.13 -18.22
CA TYR A 151 -5.59 -6.10 -17.26
C TYR A 151 -4.59 -4.96 -17.26
N ALA A 152 -5.10 -3.76 -17.20
CA ALA A 152 -4.36 -2.55 -16.84
C ALA A 152 -4.17 -2.48 -15.32
N VAL A 153 -3.04 -1.97 -14.85
CA VAL A 153 -2.70 -1.87 -13.42
C VAL A 153 -2.26 -0.45 -13.11
N TYR A 154 -3.03 0.22 -12.26
CA TYR A 154 -2.83 1.63 -11.95
C TYR A 154 -2.71 1.89 -10.44
N LEU A 155 -1.83 2.82 -10.10
CA LEU A 155 -1.85 3.51 -8.83
C LEU A 155 -2.70 4.77 -8.96
N LYS A 156 -3.69 4.95 -8.10
CA LYS A 156 -4.39 6.21 -7.89
C LYS A 156 -3.92 6.84 -6.59
N ASN A 157 -3.44 8.08 -6.64
CA ASN A 157 -3.28 8.89 -5.46
C ASN A 157 -4.63 9.59 -5.20
N ASN A 158 -5.32 9.20 -4.13
CA ASN A 158 -6.66 9.71 -3.82
C ASN A 158 -6.65 11.16 -3.32
N ASP A 159 -5.49 11.66 -2.90
CA ASP A 159 -5.35 12.99 -2.34
C ASP A 159 -5.29 14.08 -3.43
N ASN A 160 -4.71 13.74 -4.59
CA ASN A 160 -4.58 14.66 -5.73
C ASN A 160 -5.25 14.14 -7.02
N ASN A 161 -5.93 12.98 -6.94
CA ASN A 161 -6.58 12.29 -8.07
C ASN A 161 -5.64 11.90 -9.23
N SER A 162 -4.32 11.89 -9.04
CA SER A 162 -3.41 11.42 -10.08
C SER A 162 -3.51 9.91 -10.29
N LEU A 163 -3.37 9.48 -11.55
CA LEU A 163 -3.41 8.09 -11.97
C LEU A 163 -2.11 7.75 -12.69
N VAL A 164 -1.40 6.73 -12.22
CA VAL A 164 -0.10 6.30 -12.74
C VAL A 164 -0.18 4.85 -13.20
N ASP A 165 0.25 4.58 -14.43
CA ASP A 165 0.37 3.22 -14.98
C ASP A 165 1.61 2.55 -14.39
N ILE A 166 1.43 1.65 -13.43
CA ILE A 166 2.56 0.99 -12.73
C ILE A 166 3.22 -0.12 -13.55
N ARG A 167 2.67 -0.49 -14.71
CA ARG A 167 3.39 -1.34 -15.68
C ARG A 167 4.49 -0.58 -16.40
N LYS A 168 4.31 0.74 -16.59
CA LYS A 168 5.31 1.62 -17.20
C LYS A 168 6.31 2.13 -16.16
N ASP A 169 5.79 2.60 -15.03
CA ASP A 169 6.57 3.17 -13.96
C ASP A 169 6.39 2.33 -12.68
N SER A 170 7.30 1.42 -12.43
CA SER A 170 7.25 0.54 -11.25
C SER A 170 7.54 1.26 -9.93
N THR A 171 7.75 2.57 -9.95
CA THR A 171 8.00 3.40 -8.78
C THR A 171 7.14 4.66 -8.80
N TYR A 172 6.77 5.13 -7.60
CA TYR A 172 6.04 6.38 -7.42
C TYR A 172 6.58 7.12 -6.21
N SER A 173 7.18 8.29 -6.44
CA SER A 173 7.69 9.14 -5.35
C SER A 173 6.70 10.24 -5.03
N PHE A 174 6.51 10.51 -3.74
CA PHE A 174 5.64 11.57 -3.26
C PHE A 174 6.19 12.18 -1.98
N ARG A 175 5.76 13.41 -1.69
CA ARG A 175 6.03 14.08 -0.44
C ARG A 175 4.77 14.08 0.43
N PRO A 176 4.80 13.46 1.62
CA PRO A 176 3.67 13.49 2.53
C PRO A 176 3.33 14.92 2.96
N PHE A 177 2.07 15.30 2.90
CA PHE A 177 1.59 16.61 3.35
C PHE A 177 0.63 16.53 4.54
N LYS A 178 0.21 15.31 4.88
CA LYS A 178 -0.64 14.98 6.03
C LYS A 178 -0.20 13.65 6.64
N GLU A 179 -0.71 13.32 7.80
CA GLU A 179 -0.38 12.06 8.49
C GLU A 179 -0.81 10.83 7.68
N ASN A 180 -2.04 10.80 7.19
CA ASN A 180 -2.60 9.68 6.43
C ASN A 180 -2.72 10.03 4.94
N ASN A 181 -1.78 9.56 4.13
CA ASN A 181 -1.79 9.75 2.67
C ASN A 181 -2.49 8.55 2.03
N SER A 182 -3.52 8.80 1.23
CA SER A 182 -4.43 7.77 0.72
C SER A 182 -4.16 7.42 -0.73
N PHE A 183 -4.10 6.13 -0.99
CA PHE A 183 -3.84 5.57 -2.32
C PHE A 183 -4.78 4.41 -2.63
N SER A 184 -4.86 4.06 -3.92
CA SER A 184 -5.56 2.86 -4.37
C SER A 184 -4.79 2.16 -5.47
N ILE A 185 -4.74 0.83 -5.43
CA ILE A 185 -4.39 0.01 -6.59
C ILE A 185 -5.68 -0.33 -7.33
N ILE A 186 -5.67 -0.12 -8.63
CA ILE A 186 -6.79 -0.44 -9.53
C ILE A 186 -6.28 -1.40 -10.60
N ILE A 187 -6.94 -2.56 -10.69
CA ILE A 187 -6.72 -3.53 -11.77
C ILE A 187 -8.03 -3.65 -12.54
N CYS A 188 -8.00 -3.40 -13.82
CA CYS A 188 -9.21 -3.39 -14.65
C CYS A 188 -8.93 -3.74 -16.11
N THR A 189 -9.98 -4.06 -16.86
CA THR A 189 -9.88 -4.19 -18.32
C THR A 189 -9.66 -2.82 -18.98
N PRO A 190 -9.09 -2.76 -20.20
CA PRO A 190 -8.88 -1.51 -20.93
C PRO A 190 -10.16 -0.72 -21.19
N GLU A 191 -11.28 -1.41 -21.39
CA GLU A 191 -12.60 -0.80 -21.60
C GLU A 191 -13.05 -0.06 -20.33
N LYS A 192 -12.92 -0.72 -19.18
CA LYS A 192 -13.29 -0.14 -17.89
C LYS A 192 -12.37 1.02 -17.52
N LEU A 193 -11.09 0.95 -17.91
CA LEU A 193 -10.13 2.03 -17.71
C LEU A 193 -10.56 3.33 -18.38
N LYS A 194 -11.05 3.28 -19.63
CA LYS A 194 -11.53 4.48 -20.34
C LYS A 194 -12.66 5.17 -19.58
N THR A 195 -13.58 4.38 -19.02
CA THR A 195 -14.68 4.90 -18.19
C THR A 195 -14.15 5.56 -16.92
N LEU A 196 -13.16 4.95 -16.27
CA LEU A 196 -12.53 5.50 -15.07
C LEU A 196 -11.76 6.79 -15.37
N GLN A 197 -11.00 6.83 -16.45
CA GLN A 197 -10.25 8.01 -16.86
C GLN A 197 -11.17 9.19 -17.15
N ASN A 198 -12.29 8.96 -17.80
CA ASN A 198 -13.30 9.98 -18.07
C ASN A 198 -13.94 10.51 -16.78
N SER A 199 -14.09 9.66 -15.75
CA SER A 199 -14.63 10.08 -14.43
C SER A 199 -13.59 10.76 -13.54
N ILE A 200 -12.29 10.45 -13.73
CA ILE A 200 -11.18 11.02 -12.94
C ILE A 200 -10.70 12.35 -13.55
N SER A 201 -10.87 12.54 -14.86
CA SER A 201 -10.34 13.69 -15.59
C SER A 201 -11.02 15.02 -15.27
N LEU A 202 -12.20 14.99 -14.66
CA LEU A 202 -12.91 16.19 -14.23
C LEU A 202 -12.88 16.30 -12.69
N PRO A 203 -12.19 17.31 -12.13
CA PRO A 203 -12.34 17.64 -10.72
C PRO A 203 -13.81 17.94 -10.39
N GLU A 204 -14.31 17.49 -9.24
CA GLU A 204 -15.72 17.74 -8.85
C GLU A 204 -15.99 19.19 -8.45
N LYS A 205 -14.94 19.92 -8.06
CA LYS A 205 -15.03 21.33 -7.60
C LYS A 205 -13.78 22.12 -7.97
N TYR A 206 -13.96 23.45 -7.99
CA TYR A 206 -12.83 24.37 -8.08
C TYR A 206 -12.01 24.33 -6.80
N GLU A 207 -10.72 24.08 -6.91
CA GLU A 207 -9.79 24.09 -5.78
C GLU A 207 -8.50 24.78 -6.17
N LEU A 208 -8.04 25.66 -5.29
CA LEU A 208 -6.68 26.19 -5.29
C LEU A 208 -5.90 25.43 -4.24
N LEU A 209 -4.91 24.65 -4.68
CA LEU A 209 -4.07 23.89 -3.76
C LEU A 209 -2.88 24.73 -3.29
N GLN A 210 -2.26 24.31 -2.21
CA GLN A 210 -1.08 25.00 -1.68
C GLN A 210 0.04 24.97 -2.69
N ASN A 211 0.67 26.12 -2.90
CA ASN A 211 1.85 26.23 -3.76
C ASN A 211 3.04 25.43 -3.22
N TYR A 212 3.83 24.88 -4.13
CA TYR A 212 5.02 24.10 -3.79
C TYR A 212 6.19 24.41 -4.74
N PRO A 213 7.41 24.62 -4.19
CA PRO A 213 7.74 24.74 -2.78
C PRO A 213 7.17 25.99 -2.11
N ASN A 214 6.93 25.91 -0.79
CA ASN A 214 6.54 27.06 0.02
C ASN A 214 7.32 27.02 1.35
N PRO A 215 8.25 27.97 1.64
CA PRO A 215 8.61 29.14 0.80
C PRO A 215 9.20 28.78 -0.56
N PHE A 216 8.99 29.63 -1.55
CA PHE A 216 9.48 29.43 -2.91
C PHE A 216 10.86 30.11 -3.12
N ASN A 217 11.70 29.54 -3.99
CA ASN A 217 12.98 30.15 -4.44
C ASN A 217 13.47 29.42 -5.71
N PRO A 218 13.57 30.04 -6.88
CA PRO A 218 12.95 31.32 -7.31
C PRO A 218 11.53 31.12 -7.88
N SER A 219 11.03 29.89 -7.96
CA SER A 219 9.72 29.57 -8.54
C SER A 219 8.92 28.63 -7.64
N THR A 220 7.61 28.64 -7.81
CA THR A 220 6.67 27.73 -7.16
C THR A 220 5.62 27.26 -8.15
N ASN A 221 5.10 26.07 -7.98
CA ASN A 221 3.94 25.56 -8.69
C ASN A 221 2.69 25.79 -7.85
N ILE A 222 1.65 26.32 -8.47
CA ILE A 222 0.33 26.52 -7.86
C ILE A 222 -0.64 25.57 -8.56
N PRO A 223 -0.94 24.38 -7.99
CA PRO A 223 -1.89 23.46 -8.61
C PRO A 223 -3.32 23.98 -8.47
N ILE A 224 -4.06 23.99 -9.57
CA ILE A 224 -5.46 24.42 -9.63
C ILE A 224 -6.29 23.27 -10.15
N ARG A 225 -7.41 22.98 -9.51
CA ARG A 225 -8.41 22.01 -9.98
C ARG A 225 -9.60 22.74 -10.57
N ILE A 226 -9.99 22.34 -11.79
CA ILE A 226 -11.05 23.02 -12.56
C ILE A 226 -12.04 21.95 -13.04
N PRO A 227 -13.30 21.94 -12.54
CA PRO A 227 -14.28 20.92 -12.92
C PRO A 227 -14.87 21.11 -14.32
N ASN A 228 -14.88 22.34 -14.83
CA ASN A 228 -15.42 22.68 -16.14
C ASN A 228 -14.51 23.65 -16.88
N GLN A 229 -14.64 23.72 -18.20
CA GLN A 229 -13.92 24.72 -18.99
C GLN A 229 -14.24 26.12 -18.45
N SER A 230 -13.20 26.82 -17.96
CA SER A 230 -13.36 28.11 -17.29
C SER A 230 -12.18 29.02 -17.61
N ARG A 231 -12.45 30.33 -17.63
CA ARG A 231 -11.39 31.34 -17.72
C ARG A 231 -10.77 31.53 -16.33
N ILE A 232 -9.44 31.42 -16.27
CA ILE A 232 -8.67 31.63 -15.06
C ILE A 232 -7.92 32.95 -15.21
N SER A 233 -7.90 33.73 -14.14
CA SER A 233 -7.05 34.90 -14.00
C SER A 233 -6.24 34.72 -12.71
N LEU A 234 -4.91 34.78 -12.80
CA LEU A 234 -3.97 34.74 -11.69
C LEU A 234 -3.38 36.11 -11.49
#